data_30d1ec0ec31e7eab2d684a44019e8031
#
_entry.id   30d1ec0ec31e7eab2d684a44019e8031
#
_cell.length_a   1.000
_cell.length_b   1.000
_cell.length_c   1.000
_cell.angle_alpha   90.00
_cell.angle_beta   90.00
_cell.angle_gamma   90.00
#
_symmetry.space_group_name_H-M   'P 1'
#
loop_
_entity.id
_entity.type
_entity.pdbx_description
1 polymer ?
#
loop_
_entity_poly.entity_id
_entity_poly.type
_entity_poly.pdbx_seq_one_letter_code
_entity_poly.pdbx_strand_id
1 'polypeptide(L)'
;MKTILPLFLCALAASATAQPAAKTPAFPGAEGFGRYATGGRGGNVYYVTRNDDCTDNNLVEGTLRWALRTGDDTPRTILFKTSGTIYLNSVLKFAHPNVTIAGQTAPGGGICIAGYNMYVCKPNVILRHLRFRAGDLAAKSRTALDIENTRNVIIDHCSMTWSMEECMTMYDCDSTTVQWCIIGEGLYNSRNAKGARSYAMQWGGEHTSMHHTLITNCNNRMPRFNGVRSESKNRGDHDQFVDSEFFNNVIFNWGKSNSLYGGECYTAINEGNSYNRVYVRGNYFRPGPNTQKNVQKNRYFFQGDNSTQGTGQWLVEGNMFEKGNPYATTKNSCWTDATLDKVNADNWYGFTTNSADK
;
A
#
# COMPACT_ATOMS: atom_id res chain seq x y z
N MET A 1 57.06 64.21 -2.99
CA MET A 1 56.34 63.21 -2.10
C MET A 1 55.18 62.68 -2.86
N LYS A 2 55.27 61.42 -3.31
CA LYS A 2 54.17 60.70 -4.00
C LYS A 2 53.59 59.72 -2.99
N THR A 3 52.34 60.00 -2.58
CA THR A 3 51.58 59.14 -1.63
C THR A 3 50.97 57.97 -2.43
N ILE A 4 51.31 56.73 -2.11
CA ILE A 4 50.76 55.50 -2.70
C ILE A 4 49.65 55.04 -1.73
N LEU A 5 48.41 54.98 -2.21
CA LEU A 5 47.25 54.49 -1.51
C LEU A 5 47.10 52.98 -1.76
N PRO A 6 47.07 52.09 -0.75
CA PRO A 6 46.87 50.68 -1.00
C PRO A 6 45.38 50.34 -1.25
N LEU A 7 45.14 49.70 -2.37
CA LEU A 7 43.82 49.16 -2.73
C LEU A 7 43.62 47.84 -1.98
N PHE A 8 42.72 47.83 -0.99
CA PHE A 8 42.24 46.59 -0.32
C PHE A 8 41.21 45.91 -1.21
N LEU A 9 41.58 44.79 -1.80
CA LEU A 9 40.65 43.93 -2.52
C LEU A 9 39.97 42.97 -1.51
N CYS A 10 38.72 43.25 -1.12
CA CYS A 10 37.90 42.34 -0.35
C CYS A 10 37.41 41.24 -1.28
N ALA A 11 37.96 40.03 -1.17
CA ALA A 11 37.42 38.84 -1.80
C ALA A 11 36.19 38.37 -0.99
N LEU A 12 34.97 38.59 -1.50
CA LEU A 12 33.77 37.95 -1.01
C LEU A 12 33.82 36.45 -1.41
N ALA A 13 34.15 35.60 -0.48
CA ALA A 13 33.94 34.16 -0.63
C ALA A 13 32.42 33.86 -0.55
N ALA A 14 31.77 33.69 -1.68
CA ALA A 14 30.42 33.19 -1.76
C ALA A 14 30.43 31.74 -1.33
N SER A 15 30.00 31.46 -0.11
CA SER A 15 29.70 30.11 0.37
C SER A 15 28.52 29.58 -0.43
N ALA A 16 28.79 28.83 -1.50
CA ALA A 16 27.74 28.06 -2.15
C ALA A 16 27.27 26.97 -1.19
N THR A 17 26.18 27.21 -0.50
CA THR A 17 25.48 26.14 0.22
C THR A 17 24.98 25.15 -0.82
N ALA A 18 25.61 23.98 -0.89
CA ALA A 18 25.14 22.91 -1.75
C ALA A 18 23.71 22.56 -1.37
N GLN A 19 22.77 22.87 -2.25
CA GLN A 19 21.39 22.46 -2.10
C GLN A 19 21.38 20.92 -2.04
N PRO A 20 20.68 20.30 -1.06
CA PRO A 20 20.62 18.84 -1.00
C PRO A 20 20.10 18.31 -2.33
N ALA A 21 20.82 17.37 -2.92
CA ALA A 21 20.46 16.77 -4.19
C ALA A 21 19.03 16.28 -4.17
N ALA A 22 18.19 16.72 -5.11
CA ALA A 22 16.80 16.33 -5.20
C ALA A 22 16.71 14.79 -5.26
N LYS A 23 15.90 14.19 -4.37
CA LYS A 23 15.70 12.74 -4.37
C LYS A 23 15.10 12.31 -5.71
N THR A 24 15.70 11.32 -6.36
CA THR A 24 15.18 10.78 -7.63
C THR A 24 13.99 9.87 -7.36
N PRO A 25 12.83 10.08 -8.01
CA PRO A 25 11.69 9.18 -7.89
C PRO A 25 12.03 7.75 -8.32
N ALA A 26 11.25 6.77 -7.84
CA ALA A 26 11.39 5.36 -8.17
C ALA A 26 11.33 5.12 -9.70
N PHE A 27 10.42 5.82 -10.36
CA PHE A 27 10.24 5.87 -11.82
C PHE A 27 9.42 7.13 -12.17
N PRO A 28 9.35 7.54 -13.44
CA PRO A 28 8.47 8.63 -13.87
C PRO A 28 7.01 8.32 -13.52
N GLY A 29 6.33 9.23 -12.81
CA GLY A 29 4.96 9.03 -12.32
C GLY A 29 4.84 8.30 -10.98
N ALA A 30 5.95 8.05 -10.27
CA ALA A 30 5.89 7.60 -8.89
C ALA A 30 5.46 8.74 -7.95
N GLU A 31 4.39 8.53 -7.21
CA GLU A 31 3.79 9.51 -6.30
C GLU A 31 3.62 8.94 -4.88
N GLY A 32 3.13 9.76 -3.95
CA GLY A 32 2.90 9.37 -2.56
C GLY A 32 4.16 9.17 -1.73
N PHE A 33 4.00 8.63 -0.53
CA PHE A 33 5.09 8.49 0.43
C PHE A 33 6.20 7.53 -0.04
N GLY A 34 5.84 6.47 -0.80
CA GLY A 34 6.78 5.47 -1.33
C GLY A 34 7.54 5.90 -2.58
N ARG A 35 7.30 7.10 -3.11
CA ARG A 35 7.82 7.56 -4.41
C ARG A 35 9.34 7.58 -4.54
N TYR A 36 10.07 7.54 -3.45
CA TYR A 36 11.53 7.58 -3.45
C TYR A 36 12.20 6.22 -3.22
N ALA A 37 11.42 5.12 -3.30
CA ALA A 37 12.00 3.79 -3.29
C ALA A 37 13.04 3.66 -4.42
N THR A 38 14.25 3.24 -4.10
CA THR A 38 15.31 3.06 -5.09
C THR A 38 15.29 1.68 -5.73
N GLY A 39 14.69 0.70 -5.02
CA GLY A 39 14.64 -0.68 -5.49
C GLY A 39 16.03 -1.21 -5.86
N GLY A 40 16.11 -1.91 -6.98
CA GLY A 40 17.33 -2.50 -7.51
C GLY A 40 18.27 -1.56 -8.25
N ARG A 41 18.07 -0.24 -8.17
CA ARG A 41 18.88 0.75 -8.90
C ARG A 41 20.37 0.63 -8.58
N GLY A 42 21.20 0.53 -9.64
CA GLY A 42 22.66 0.44 -9.52
C GLY A 42 23.17 -0.94 -9.09
N GLY A 43 22.31 -1.93 -8.99
CA GLY A 43 22.68 -3.29 -8.59
C GLY A 43 22.66 -4.30 -9.73
N ASN A 44 22.56 -5.58 -9.37
CA ASN A 44 22.57 -6.69 -10.29
C ASN A 44 21.24 -6.90 -11.00
N VAL A 45 21.29 -7.49 -12.21
CA VAL A 45 20.10 -7.88 -12.97
C VAL A 45 19.95 -9.38 -12.94
N TYR A 46 18.77 -9.85 -12.56
CA TYR A 46 18.38 -11.27 -12.54
C TYR A 46 17.27 -11.51 -13.54
N TYR A 47 17.36 -12.60 -14.31
CA TYR A 47 16.33 -12.96 -15.28
C TYR A 47 15.53 -14.16 -14.80
N VAL A 48 14.21 -14.02 -14.75
CA VAL A 48 13.28 -15.12 -14.62
C VAL A 48 13.00 -15.68 -16.01
N THR A 49 13.40 -16.94 -16.22
CA THR A 49 13.33 -17.60 -17.52
C THR A 49 12.37 -18.78 -17.56
N ARG A 50 11.78 -19.13 -16.41
CA ARG A 50 10.90 -20.29 -16.22
C ARG A 50 9.75 -19.97 -15.28
N ASN A 51 8.65 -20.72 -15.41
CA ASN A 51 7.40 -20.48 -14.65
C ASN A 51 7.18 -21.44 -13.49
N ASP A 52 8.04 -22.43 -13.29
CA ASP A 52 8.00 -23.28 -12.11
C ASP A 52 8.61 -22.57 -10.90
N ASP A 53 8.31 -23.06 -9.73
CA ASP A 53 8.88 -22.60 -8.47
C ASP A 53 9.85 -23.67 -7.92
N CYS A 54 10.74 -23.26 -7.05
CA CYS A 54 11.66 -24.13 -6.32
C CYS A 54 11.41 -24.05 -4.81
N THR A 55 12.32 -24.51 -3.99
CA THR A 55 12.26 -24.37 -2.53
C THR A 55 13.36 -23.46 -2.04
N ASP A 56 13.18 -22.89 -0.84
CA ASP A 56 14.20 -22.03 -0.22
C ASP A 56 15.52 -22.74 0.04
N ASN A 57 15.48 -24.07 0.23
CA ASN A 57 16.66 -24.91 0.48
C ASN A 57 17.30 -25.46 -0.81
N ASN A 58 16.63 -25.35 -1.94
CA ASN A 58 17.12 -25.79 -3.22
C ASN A 58 16.72 -24.77 -4.30
N LEU A 59 17.47 -23.68 -4.37
CA LEU A 59 17.23 -22.62 -5.33
C LEU A 59 17.64 -23.05 -6.73
N VAL A 60 16.72 -22.89 -7.67
CA VAL A 60 16.93 -23.25 -9.09
C VAL A 60 17.00 -21.97 -9.91
N GLU A 61 18.12 -21.77 -10.57
CA GLU A 61 18.37 -20.59 -11.41
C GLU A 61 17.27 -20.38 -12.46
N GLY A 62 16.90 -19.14 -12.66
CA GLY A 62 15.85 -18.75 -13.58
C GLY A 62 14.44 -18.78 -12.98
N THR A 63 14.23 -19.30 -11.77
CA THR A 63 12.96 -19.17 -11.05
C THR A 63 12.84 -17.81 -10.36
N LEU A 64 11.62 -17.34 -10.10
CA LEU A 64 11.39 -16.11 -9.38
C LEU A 64 11.92 -16.19 -7.93
N ARG A 65 11.77 -17.33 -7.28
CA ARG A 65 12.28 -17.56 -5.92
C ARG A 65 13.80 -17.44 -5.86
N TRP A 66 14.50 -18.07 -6.81
CA TRP A 66 15.94 -17.92 -6.91
C TRP A 66 16.36 -16.46 -7.08
N ALA A 67 15.75 -15.73 -8.01
CA ALA A 67 16.08 -14.34 -8.27
C ALA A 67 15.88 -13.43 -7.03
N LEU A 68 14.92 -13.77 -6.16
CA LEU A 68 14.63 -13.03 -4.93
C LEU A 68 15.54 -13.41 -3.76
N ARG A 69 16.11 -14.62 -3.75
CA ARG A 69 16.75 -15.18 -2.56
C ARG A 69 18.22 -15.52 -2.71
N THR A 70 18.72 -15.62 -3.95
CA THR A 70 20.15 -15.88 -4.18
C THR A 70 21.02 -14.68 -3.88
N GLY A 71 22.31 -14.92 -3.58
CA GLY A 71 23.30 -13.87 -3.36
C GLY A 71 23.17 -13.15 -2.02
N ASP A 72 23.49 -11.88 -2.01
CA ASP A 72 23.59 -11.00 -0.84
C ASP A 72 22.64 -9.77 -0.93
N ASP A 73 22.84 -8.77 -0.10
CA ASP A 73 22.03 -7.55 -0.05
C ASP A 73 22.35 -6.52 -1.15
N THR A 74 23.20 -6.86 -2.13
CA THR A 74 23.41 -6.04 -3.32
C THR A 74 22.07 -5.75 -4.01
N PRO A 75 21.76 -4.49 -4.33
CA PRO A 75 20.52 -4.15 -5.01
C PRO A 75 20.27 -5.03 -6.25
N ARG A 76 19.00 -5.40 -6.49
CA ARG A 76 18.66 -6.32 -7.59
C ARG A 76 17.45 -5.88 -8.36
N THR A 77 17.56 -5.95 -9.69
CA THR A 77 16.45 -5.77 -10.61
C THR A 77 16.09 -7.11 -11.24
N ILE A 78 14.85 -7.54 -11.06
CA ILE A 78 14.34 -8.83 -11.57
C ILE A 78 13.51 -8.54 -12.82
N LEU A 79 13.95 -9.10 -13.93
CA LEU A 79 13.33 -9.00 -15.24
C LEU A 79 12.80 -10.37 -15.68
N PHE A 80 11.80 -10.39 -16.57
CA PHE A 80 11.19 -11.63 -17.05
C PHE A 80 11.48 -11.86 -18.53
N LYS A 81 11.96 -13.05 -18.87
CA LYS A 81 12.08 -13.58 -20.24
C LYS A 81 11.01 -14.64 -20.53
N THR A 82 10.10 -14.86 -19.60
CA THR A 82 8.96 -15.78 -19.70
C THR A 82 7.67 -15.04 -19.34
N SER A 83 6.53 -15.64 -19.62
CA SER A 83 5.20 -15.15 -19.27
C SER A 83 4.30 -16.29 -18.78
N GLY A 84 3.18 -15.95 -18.18
CA GLY A 84 2.20 -16.92 -17.68
C GLY A 84 2.09 -16.94 -16.16
N THR A 85 1.71 -18.08 -15.61
CA THR A 85 1.48 -18.23 -14.17
C THR A 85 2.62 -18.99 -13.52
N ILE A 86 3.17 -18.40 -12.46
CA ILE A 86 4.12 -19.05 -11.54
C ILE A 86 3.31 -19.53 -10.33
N TYR A 87 3.15 -20.84 -10.20
CA TYR A 87 2.52 -21.44 -9.02
C TYR A 87 3.55 -21.66 -7.93
N LEU A 88 3.43 -20.89 -6.85
CA LEU A 88 4.34 -20.99 -5.71
C LEU A 88 4.08 -22.27 -4.92
N ASN A 89 5.14 -22.93 -4.49
CA ASN A 89 5.11 -24.13 -3.64
C ASN A 89 4.98 -23.79 -2.14
N SER A 90 5.35 -22.56 -1.79
CA SER A 90 5.27 -22.00 -0.43
C SER A 90 5.27 -20.48 -0.50
N VAL A 91 5.03 -19.82 0.65
CA VAL A 91 5.15 -18.35 0.76
C VAL A 91 6.47 -17.89 0.17
N LEU A 92 6.40 -16.90 -0.74
CA LEU A 92 7.60 -16.32 -1.34
C LEU A 92 8.02 -15.07 -0.54
N LYS A 93 8.91 -15.28 0.41
CA LYS A 93 9.41 -14.25 1.29
C LYS A 93 10.67 -13.60 0.73
N PHE A 94 10.72 -12.27 0.77
CA PHE A 94 11.91 -11.50 0.40
C PHE A 94 13.06 -11.81 1.37
N ALA A 95 14.21 -12.21 0.84
CA ALA A 95 15.43 -12.43 1.64
C ALA A 95 16.24 -11.14 1.78
N HIS A 96 16.26 -10.30 0.75
CA HIS A 96 17.12 -9.14 0.62
C HIS A 96 16.35 -7.84 0.44
N PRO A 97 16.88 -6.69 0.87
CA PRO A 97 16.37 -5.37 0.56
C PRO A 97 16.71 -4.93 -0.87
N ASN A 98 16.28 -3.73 -1.24
CA ASN A 98 16.68 -3.07 -2.48
C ASN A 98 16.31 -3.87 -3.74
N VAL A 99 15.03 -4.22 -3.87
CA VAL A 99 14.53 -5.08 -4.96
C VAL A 99 13.59 -4.32 -5.88
N THR A 100 13.82 -4.42 -7.18
CA THR A 100 12.82 -4.07 -8.21
C THR A 100 12.36 -5.33 -8.92
N ILE A 101 11.03 -5.58 -8.96
CA ILE A 101 10.43 -6.61 -9.82
C ILE A 101 9.68 -5.91 -10.94
N ALA A 102 10.23 -6.01 -12.16
CA ALA A 102 9.75 -5.32 -13.34
C ALA A 102 8.88 -6.24 -14.22
N GLY A 103 7.64 -6.46 -13.82
CA GLY A 103 6.69 -7.34 -14.52
C GLY A 103 6.39 -6.91 -15.96
N GLN A 104 6.53 -5.62 -16.29
CA GLN A 104 6.37 -5.09 -17.64
C GLN A 104 7.40 -5.62 -18.67
N THR A 105 8.46 -6.27 -18.21
CA THR A 105 9.45 -6.89 -19.11
C THR A 105 9.03 -8.27 -19.60
N ALA A 106 8.01 -8.86 -18.98
CA ALA A 106 7.50 -10.16 -19.40
C ALA A 106 6.84 -10.07 -20.78
N PRO A 107 7.10 -11.05 -21.66
CA PRO A 107 6.43 -11.09 -22.96
C PRO A 107 4.93 -11.41 -22.84
N GLY A 108 4.19 -11.22 -23.93
CA GLY A 108 2.79 -11.63 -24.07
C GLY A 108 1.88 -11.11 -22.96
N GLY A 109 1.19 -11.99 -22.26
CA GLY A 109 0.22 -11.64 -21.22
C GLY A 109 0.81 -11.27 -19.86
N GLY A 110 2.12 -11.16 -19.69
CA GLY A 110 2.77 -10.80 -18.43
C GLY A 110 2.82 -11.95 -17.41
N ILE A 111 3.10 -11.63 -16.14
CA ILE A 111 3.30 -12.59 -15.05
C ILE A 111 2.13 -12.59 -14.07
N CYS A 112 1.68 -13.78 -13.70
CA CYS A 112 0.79 -14.06 -12.60
C CYS A 112 1.51 -14.90 -11.54
N ILE A 113 1.43 -14.50 -10.28
CA ILE A 113 1.97 -15.23 -9.13
C ILE A 113 0.79 -15.82 -8.37
N ALA A 114 0.73 -17.14 -8.23
CA ALA A 114 -0.43 -17.87 -7.73
C ALA A 114 -0.06 -18.97 -6.70
N GLY A 115 -1.07 -19.52 -6.03
CA GLY A 115 -0.95 -20.65 -5.10
C GLY A 115 -0.61 -20.26 -3.67
N TYR A 116 0.36 -19.39 -3.48
CA TYR A 116 0.74 -18.81 -2.18
C TYR A 116 0.96 -17.30 -2.31
N ASN A 117 1.07 -16.63 -1.17
CA ASN A 117 1.33 -15.19 -1.11
C ASN A 117 2.82 -14.86 -1.35
N MET A 118 3.02 -13.67 -1.88
CA MET A 118 4.30 -12.99 -1.81
C MET A 118 4.35 -12.15 -0.53
N TYR A 119 5.47 -12.20 0.19
CA TYR A 119 5.65 -11.51 1.47
C TYR A 119 6.83 -10.54 1.42
N VAL A 120 6.52 -9.24 1.35
CA VAL A 120 7.48 -8.14 1.36
C VAL A 120 7.76 -7.73 2.80
N CYS A 121 8.91 -8.13 3.32
CA CYS A 121 9.35 -7.84 4.69
C CYS A 121 10.76 -7.23 4.73
N LYS A 122 11.22 -6.73 3.59
CA LYS A 122 12.51 -6.06 3.43
C LYS A 122 12.30 -4.68 2.82
N PRO A 123 13.08 -3.69 3.20
CA PRO A 123 12.88 -2.32 2.75
C PRO A 123 13.31 -2.09 1.31
N ASN A 124 12.81 -0.98 0.79
CA ASN A 124 13.22 -0.41 -0.48
C ASN A 124 12.86 -1.30 -1.69
N VAL A 125 11.56 -1.51 -1.88
CA VAL A 125 11.01 -2.43 -2.88
C VAL A 125 10.12 -1.70 -3.88
N ILE A 126 10.29 -2.04 -5.16
CA ILE A 126 9.46 -1.59 -6.28
C ILE A 126 8.84 -2.82 -6.95
N LEU A 127 7.49 -2.91 -6.96
CA LEU A 127 6.73 -3.95 -7.66
C LEU A 127 5.91 -3.30 -8.76
N ARG A 128 6.07 -3.76 -10.01
CA ARG A 128 5.34 -3.19 -11.15
C ARG A 128 4.80 -4.24 -12.10
N HIS A 129 3.58 -4.02 -12.59
CA HIS A 129 2.91 -4.80 -13.64
C HIS A 129 2.84 -6.31 -13.35
N LEU A 130 2.46 -6.66 -12.12
CA LEU A 130 2.33 -8.04 -11.65
C LEU A 130 0.86 -8.35 -11.28
N ARG A 131 0.50 -9.62 -11.40
CA ARG A 131 -0.79 -10.13 -10.94
C ARG A 131 -0.57 -11.12 -9.81
N PHE A 132 -1.25 -10.93 -8.69
CA PHE A 132 -1.19 -11.79 -7.52
C PHE A 132 -2.53 -12.50 -7.34
N ARG A 133 -2.54 -13.82 -7.34
CA ARG A 133 -3.71 -14.68 -7.29
C ARG A 133 -3.43 -15.87 -6.36
N ALA A 134 -3.49 -15.64 -5.05
CA ALA A 134 -3.19 -16.72 -4.11
C ALA A 134 -4.09 -17.94 -4.33
N GLY A 135 -5.37 -17.71 -4.60
CA GLY A 135 -6.34 -18.79 -4.76
C GLY A 135 -6.61 -19.52 -3.45
N ASP A 136 -7.26 -20.67 -3.53
CA ASP A 136 -7.55 -21.53 -2.39
C ASP A 136 -7.01 -22.97 -2.53
N LEU A 137 -5.99 -23.15 -3.35
CA LEU A 137 -5.32 -24.44 -3.52
C LEU A 137 -4.68 -24.93 -2.21
N ALA A 138 -4.12 -24.00 -1.43
CA ALA A 138 -3.64 -24.29 -0.09
C ALA A 138 -4.78 -24.17 0.93
N ALA A 139 -4.92 -25.16 1.84
CA ALA A 139 -6.00 -25.18 2.84
C ALA A 139 -5.86 -24.14 3.97
N LYS A 140 -4.88 -23.25 3.92
CA LYS A 140 -4.64 -22.20 4.93
C LYS A 140 -5.11 -20.85 4.42
N SER A 141 -5.59 -20.00 5.33
CA SER A 141 -5.88 -18.59 5.03
C SER A 141 -4.66 -17.91 4.42
N ARG A 142 -4.86 -17.24 3.30
CA ARG A 142 -3.78 -16.60 2.54
C ARG A 142 -4.26 -15.27 1.99
N THR A 143 -3.42 -14.27 2.11
CA THR A 143 -3.47 -13.04 1.32
C THR A 143 -2.81 -13.26 -0.04
N ALA A 144 -3.05 -12.39 -1.01
CA ALA A 144 -2.32 -12.48 -2.28
C ALA A 144 -0.96 -11.77 -2.19
N LEU A 145 -0.91 -10.61 -1.52
CA LEU A 145 0.30 -9.84 -1.27
C LEU A 145 0.33 -9.32 0.16
N ASP A 146 1.34 -9.69 0.91
CA ASP A 146 1.60 -9.17 2.26
C ASP A 146 2.79 -8.23 2.28
N ILE A 147 2.63 -7.10 2.99
CA ILE A 147 3.69 -6.10 3.20
C ILE A 147 3.71 -5.80 4.69
N GLU A 148 4.77 -6.20 5.36
CA GLU A 148 4.84 -6.06 6.81
C GLU A 148 6.25 -5.70 7.30
N ASN A 149 6.32 -4.89 8.34
CA ASN A 149 7.57 -4.52 9.02
C ASN A 149 8.64 -4.01 8.04
N THR A 150 8.26 -3.11 7.14
CA THR A 150 9.14 -2.63 6.08
C THR A 150 8.89 -1.16 5.76
N ARG A 151 9.74 -0.60 4.90
CA ARG A 151 9.63 0.80 4.49
C ARG A 151 10.13 1.03 3.06
N ASN A 152 9.78 2.19 2.50
CA ASN A 152 10.13 2.59 1.13
C ASN A 152 9.66 1.54 0.11
N VAL A 153 8.35 1.31 0.05
CA VAL A 153 7.76 0.35 -0.89
C VAL A 153 6.79 1.08 -1.82
N ILE A 154 6.90 0.81 -3.12
CA ILE A 154 5.92 1.26 -4.11
C ILE A 154 5.43 0.10 -4.96
N ILE A 155 4.09 0.00 -5.07
CA ILE A 155 3.39 -0.99 -5.87
C ILE A 155 2.61 -0.22 -6.95
N ASP A 156 2.90 -0.53 -8.20
CA ASP A 156 2.40 0.23 -9.33
C ASP A 156 1.91 -0.69 -10.45
N HIS A 157 0.70 -0.41 -10.98
CA HIS A 157 0.09 -1.19 -12.05
C HIS A 157 0.00 -2.70 -11.77
N CYS A 158 -0.29 -3.07 -10.53
CA CYS A 158 -0.46 -4.46 -10.10
C CYS A 158 -1.93 -4.80 -9.87
N SER A 159 -2.23 -6.10 -9.84
CA SER A 159 -3.56 -6.55 -9.39
C SER A 159 -3.44 -7.65 -8.34
N MET A 160 -4.18 -7.49 -7.23
CA MET A 160 -4.26 -8.41 -6.12
C MET A 160 -5.71 -8.90 -5.99
N THR A 161 -5.96 -10.13 -6.36
CA THR A 161 -7.31 -10.72 -6.34
C THR A 161 -7.29 -12.20 -5.96
N TRP A 162 -8.48 -12.77 -5.77
CA TRP A 162 -8.70 -14.20 -5.55
C TRP A 162 -7.97 -14.76 -4.33
N SER A 163 -8.02 -14.05 -3.22
CA SER A 163 -7.46 -14.53 -1.96
C SER A 163 -8.55 -15.03 -1.02
N MET A 164 -8.17 -15.90 -0.09
CA MET A 164 -9.08 -16.46 0.91
C MET A 164 -9.28 -15.57 2.13
N GLU A 165 -8.40 -14.61 2.36
CA GLU A 165 -8.51 -13.60 3.43
C GLU A 165 -8.54 -12.21 2.80
N GLU A 166 -7.58 -11.35 3.02
CA GLU A 166 -7.41 -10.11 2.28
C GLU A 166 -6.73 -10.32 0.92
N CYS A 167 -7.10 -9.53 -0.08
CA CYS A 167 -6.35 -9.51 -1.33
C CYS A 167 -4.96 -8.88 -1.13
N MET A 168 -4.86 -7.93 -0.19
CA MET A 168 -3.60 -7.31 0.20
C MET A 168 -3.59 -6.98 1.69
N THR A 169 -2.45 -7.14 2.35
CA THR A 169 -2.24 -6.62 3.71
C THR A 169 -1.06 -5.67 3.76
N MET A 170 -1.19 -4.65 4.59
CA MET A 170 -0.11 -3.74 4.93
C MET A 170 -0.14 -3.47 6.43
N TYR A 171 0.94 -3.83 7.11
CA TYR A 171 1.10 -3.64 8.55
C TYR A 171 2.49 -3.13 8.91
N ASP A 172 2.55 -2.22 9.88
CA ASP A 172 3.79 -1.74 10.47
C ASP A 172 4.82 -1.31 9.42
N CYS A 173 4.33 -0.58 8.41
CA CYS A 173 5.09 -0.08 7.29
C CYS A 173 5.32 1.42 7.41
N ASP A 174 6.32 1.92 6.71
CA ASP A 174 6.56 3.35 6.58
C ASP A 174 6.92 3.72 5.15
N SER A 175 6.54 4.91 4.70
CA SER A 175 6.85 5.44 3.38
C SER A 175 6.46 4.49 2.25
N THR A 176 5.17 4.13 2.18
CA THR A 176 4.63 3.18 1.20
C THR A 176 3.62 3.82 0.26
N THR A 177 3.56 3.33 -0.97
CA THR A 177 2.56 3.74 -1.98
C THR A 177 1.99 2.54 -2.72
N VAL A 178 0.68 2.56 -2.93
CA VAL A 178 -0.02 1.70 -3.89
C VAL A 178 -0.74 2.58 -4.89
N GLN A 179 -0.40 2.46 -6.16
CA GLN A 179 -0.96 3.31 -7.20
C GLN A 179 -1.31 2.54 -8.47
N TRP A 180 -2.37 2.98 -9.17
CA TRP A 180 -2.80 2.42 -10.47
C TRP A 180 -3.02 0.91 -10.43
N CYS A 181 -3.57 0.42 -9.32
CA CYS A 181 -3.75 -1.00 -9.04
C CYS A 181 -5.22 -1.43 -9.15
N ILE A 182 -5.43 -2.75 -9.13
CA ILE A 182 -6.75 -3.35 -8.95
C ILE A 182 -6.67 -4.26 -7.72
N ILE A 183 -7.56 -4.05 -6.75
CA ILE A 183 -7.62 -4.87 -5.54
C ILE A 183 -9.07 -5.34 -5.37
N GLY A 184 -9.27 -6.66 -5.35
CA GLY A 184 -10.65 -7.12 -5.20
C GLY A 184 -10.90 -8.57 -5.57
N GLU A 185 -12.17 -8.88 -5.81
CA GLU A 185 -12.64 -10.23 -6.13
C GLU A 185 -12.15 -11.28 -5.12
N GLY A 186 -12.15 -10.92 -3.84
CA GLY A 186 -11.80 -11.86 -2.77
C GLY A 186 -12.76 -13.04 -2.73
N LEU A 187 -12.23 -14.23 -2.47
CA LEU A 187 -13.01 -15.46 -2.45
C LEU A 187 -13.92 -15.51 -1.20
N TYR A 188 -15.22 -15.56 -1.40
CA TYR A 188 -16.19 -15.59 -0.29
C TYR A 188 -16.32 -16.98 0.33
N ASN A 189 -16.70 -17.97 -0.47
CA ASN A 189 -16.84 -19.37 -0.07
C ASN A 189 -15.61 -20.18 -0.44
N SER A 190 -14.49 -19.85 0.14
CA SER A 190 -13.21 -20.53 -0.09
C SER A 190 -12.93 -21.62 0.95
N ARG A 191 -11.80 -22.28 0.84
CA ARG A 191 -11.31 -23.26 1.82
C ARG A 191 -10.74 -22.61 3.09
N ASN A 192 -11.04 -21.34 3.36
CA ASN A 192 -10.59 -20.66 4.57
C ASN A 192 -11.17 -21.29 5.83
N ALA A 193 -10.31 -21.75 6.73
CA ALA A 193 -10.73 -22.37 7.99
C ALA A 193 -11.55 -21.45 8.92
N LYS A 194 -11.43 -20.12 8.74
CA LYS A 194 -12.21 -19.12 9.49
C LYS A 194 -13.61 -18.87 8.88
N GLY A 195 -14.01 -19.60 7.84
CA GLY A 195 -15.28 -19.44 7.13
C GLY A 195 -15.26 -18.34 6.04
N ALA A 196 -16.45 -17.89 5.65
CA ALA A 196 -16.63 -16.93 4.57
C ALA A 196 -15.92 -15.60 4.83
N ARG A 197 -15.19 -15.10 3.84
CA ARG A 197 -14.38 -13.87 3.90
C ARG A 197 -14.68 -12.91 2.74
N SER A 198 -13.82 -12.83 1.73
CA SER A 198 -13.82 -11.82 0.66
C SER A 198 -13.52 -10.42 1.19
N TYR A 199 -12.30 -10.21 1.63
CA TYR A 199 -11.82 -8.91 2.08
C TYR A 199 -10.87 -8.29 1.06
N ALA A 200 -10.98 -6.98 0.84
CA ALA A 200 -10.06 -6.32 -0.07
C ALA A 200 -8.70 -6.13 0.58
N MET A 201 -8.62 -5.39 1.69
CA MET A 201 -7.31 -5.15 2.30
C MET A 201 -7.36 -4.68 3.75
N GLN A 202 -6.29 -4.97 4.46
CA GLN A 202 -5.82 -4.22 5.62
C GLN A 202 -4.87 -3.12 5.12
N TRP A 203 -5.04 -1.93 5.65
CA TRP A 203 -4.26 -0.77 5.26
C TRP A 203 -3.75 -0.03 6.49
N GLY A 204 -2.45 -0.09 6.74
CA GLY A 204 -1.84 0.56 7.88
C GLY A 204 -0.34 0.74 7.75
N GLY A 205 0.18 1.71 8.47
CA GLY A 205 1.58 2.08 8.46
C GLY A 205 1.74 3.57 8.76
N GLU A 206 2.95 4.04 9.04
CA GLU A 206 3.17 5.40 9.49
C GLU A 206 2.87 6.43 8.39
N HIS A 207 3.41 6.21 7.20
CA HIS A 207 3.18 7.10 6.05
C HIS A 207 2.79 6.25 4.85
N THR A 208 1.50 6.22 4.53
CA THR A 208 0.97 5.36 3.46
C THR A 208 0.10 6.14 2.49
N SER A 209 0.28 5.91 1.20
CA SER A 209 -0.53 6.52 0.14
C SER A 209 -1.16 5.45 -0.75
N MET A 210 -2.47 5.56 -0.99
CA MET A 210 -3.17 4.78 -2.01
C MET A 210 -3.94 5.71 -2.93
N HIS A 211 -3.70 5.58 -4.24
CA HIS A 211 -4.39 6.41 -5.21
C HIS A 211 -4.55 5.75 -6.58
N HIS A 212 -5.51 6.25 -7.36
CA HIS A 212 -5.82 5.77 -8.71
C HIS A 212 -5.99 4.25 -8.77
N THR A 213 -6.60 3.67 -7.73
CA THR A 213 -6.76 2.23 -7.59
C THR A 213 -8.25 1.87 -7.64
N LEU A 214 -8.57 0.82 -8.38
CA LEU A 214 -9.90 0.21 -8.37
C LEU A 214 -9.97 -0.83 -7.25
N ILE A 215 -10.87 -0.61 -6.30
CA ILE A 215 -11.16 -1.56 -5.21
C ILE A 215 -12.57 -2.11 -5.44
N THR A 216 -12.69 -3.41 -5.68
CA THR A 216 -13.94 -3.94 -6.24
C THR A 216 -14.32 -5.33 -5.75
N ASN A 217 -15.63 -5.61 -5.73
CA ASN A 217 -16.19 -6.94 -5.55
C ASN A 217 -15.68 -7.69 -4.31
N CYS A 218 -15.57 -6.99 -3.20
CA CYS A 218 -15.27 -7.60 -1.92
C CYS A 218 -16.41 -7.41 -0.94
N ASN A 219 -16.55 -8.36 -0.02
CA ASN A 219 -17.60 -8.29 0.99
C ASN A 219 -17.36 -7.18 2.01
N ASN A 220 -16.08 -6.89 2.32
CA ASN A 220 -15.69 -5.91 3.33
C ASN A 220 -14.23 -5.45 3.15
N ARG A 221 -13.77 -4.50 3.97
CA ARG A 221 -12.39 -4.01 4.06
C ARG A 221 -11.90 -3.39 2.75
N MET A 222 -12.59 -2.35 2.29
CA MET A 222 -12.28 -1.69 1.01
C MET A 222 -11.80 -0.22 1.16
N PRO A 223 -10.79 0.07 1.98
CA PRO A 223 -10.02 -0.77 2.91
C PRO A 223 -10.57 -0.82 4.35
N ARG A 224 -9.94 -1.63 5.22
CA ARG A 224 -9.89 -1.39 6.65
C ARG A 224 -8.61 -0.60 6.97
N PHE A 225 -8.77 0.60 7.49
CA PHE A 225 -7.66 1.37 8.04
C PHE A 225 -7.35 0.80 9.43
N ASN A 226 -6.34 -0.03 9.51
CA ASN A 226 -5.90 -0.53 10.80
C ASN A 226 -4.98 0.49 11.46
N GLY A 227 -5.17 0.68 12.75
CA GLY A 227 -4.23 1.37 13.57
C GLY A 227 -2.94 0.56 13.74
N VAL A 228 -2.19 0.96 14.70
CA VAL A 228 -0.98 0.26 15.11
C VAL A 228 -1.32 -1.13 15.62
N ARG A 229 -0.55 -2.13 15.24
CA ARG A 229 -0.63 -3.44 15.89
C ARG A 229 -0.11 -3.36 17.32
N SER A 230 -0.92 -3.85 18.27
CA SER A 230 -0.48 -4.06 19.66
C SER A 230 0.71 -5.01 19.79
N GLU A 231 0.99 -5.76 18.74
CA GLU A 231 1.97 -6.84 18.71
C GLU A 231 3.29 -6.47 18.01
N SER A 232 3.44 -5.27 17.46
CA SER A 232 4.69 -4.88 16.80
C SER A 232 5.79 -4.59 17.84
N LYS A 233 6.11 -5.60 18.63
CA LYS A 233 7.19 -5.63 19.62
C LYS A 233 8.57 -5.34 19.03
N ASN A 234 8.66 -5.20 17.71
CA ASN A 234 9.93 -5.09 17.00
C ASN A 234 10.37 -3.65 16.74
N ARG A 235 9.51 -2.67 17.05
CA ARG A 235 9.85 -1.27 16.91
C ARG A 235 10.22 -0.72 18.24
N GLY A 236 11.13 -0.74 18.90
CA GLY A 236 11.52 -0.14 20.20
C GLY A 236 10.94 1.25 20.52
N ASP A 237 10.11 1.80 19.63
CA ASP A 237 9.40 3.06 19.73
C ASP A 237 7.95 2.81 20.09
N HIS A 238 7.52 3.37 21.18
CA HIS A 238 6.17 3.25 21.70
C HIS A 238 5.18 4.23 21.05
N ASP A 239 5.68 5.29 20.41
CA ASP A 239 4.87 6.28 19.72
C ASP A 239 4.67 5.88 18.25
N GLN A 240 3.43 5.84 17.81
CA GLN A 240 3.11 5.51 16.43
C GLN A 240 2.25 6.60 15.82
N PHE A 241 2.75 7.15 14.74
CA PHE A 241 2.17 8.26 14.01
C PHE A 241 1.74 7.77 12.64
N VAL A 242 0.45 7.42 12.50
CA VAL A 242 -0.10 6.89 11.26
C VAL A 242 -0.70 8.02 10.44
N ASP A 243 -0.18 8.22 9.24
CA ASP A 243 -0.73 9.08 8.21
C ASP A 243 -1.11 8.27 6.97
N SER A 244 -2.41 8.08 6.76
CA SER A 244 -2.94 7.28 5.65
C SER A 244 -3.65 8.16 4.64
N GLU A 245 -3.09 8.27 3.43
CA GLU A 245 -3.68 8.95 2.28
C GLU A 245 -4.45 7.97 1.40
N PHE A 246 -5.71 8.29 1.12
CA PHE A 246 -6.59 7.47 0.28
C PHE A 246 -7.32 8.38 -0.72
N PHE A 247 -6.74 8.55 -1.92
CA PHE A 247 -7.13 9.57 -2.88
C PHE A 247 -7.45 9.02 -4.27
N ASN A 248 -8.43 9.64 -4.93
CA ASN A 248 -8.71 9.40 -6.35
C ASN A 248 -8.86 7.90 -6.68
N ASN A 249 -9.48 7.13 -5.78
CA ASN A 249 -9.75 5.71 -5.98
C ASN A 249 -11.21 5.51 -6.42
N VAL A 250 -11.47 4.38 -7.05
CA VAL A 250 -12.82 3.91 -7.33
C VAL A 250 -13.14 2.73 -6.43
N ILE A 251 -14.20 2.85 -5.65
CA ILE A 251 -14.68 1.80 -4.75
C ILE A 251 -16.02 1.28 -5.27
N PHE A 252 -16.04 0.03 -5.71
CA PHE A 252 -17.21 -0.56 -6.36
C PHE A 252 -17.67 -1.85 -5.68
N ASN A 253 -18.99 -1.96 -5.50
CA ASN A 253 -19.68 -3.21 -5.16
C ASN A 253 -19.23 -3.87 -3.85
N TRP A 254 -19.16 -3.08 -2.76
CA TRP A 254 -18.94 -3.64 -1.42
C TRP A 254 -20.16 -4.45 -0.93
N GLY A 255 -19.93 -5.49 -0.16
CA GLY A 255 -21.00 -6.44 0.17
C GLY A 255 -21.60 -6.30 1.56
N LYS A 256 -20.83 -5.93 2.57
CA LYS A 256 -21.27 -5.92 3.98
C LYS A 256 -21.78 -4.53 4.41
N SER A 257 -21.63 -4.15 5.64
CA SER A 257 -22.27 -2.95 6.23
C SER A 257 -21.67 -1.63 5.77
N ASN A 258 -20.40 -1.63 5.37
CA ASN A 258 -19.64 -0.45 4.95
C ASN A 258 -18.61 -0.81 3.89
N SER A 259 -18.13 0.17 3.13
CA SER A 259 -17.00 -0.01 2.23
C SER A 259 -15.67 0.11 2.97
N LEU A 260 -15.48 1.22 3.68
CA LEU A 260 -14.29 1.45 4.49
C LEU A 260 -14.65 1.52 5.99
N TYR A 261 -13.68 1.19 6.84
CA TYR A 261 -13.79 1.37 8.28
C TYR A 261 -12.43 1.28 8.96
N GLY A 262 -12.41 1.54 10.27
CA GLY A 262 -11.22 1.48 11.10
C GLY A 262 -10.75 2.85 11.55
N GLY A 263 -9.45 3.09 11.51
CA GLY A 263 -8.83 4.32 11.99
C GLY A 263 -8.58 4.33 13.50
N GLU A 264 -8.55 3.16 14.12
CA GLU A 264 -8.29 3.02 15.55
C GLU A 264 -6.93 3.61 15.91
N CYS A 265 -6.88 4.33 17.01
CA CYS A 265 -5.65 4.78 17.64
C CYS A 265 -5.50 4.08 18.99
N TYR A 266 -4.58 3.15 19.08
CA TYR A 266 -4.35 2.38 20.31
C TYR A 266 -3.62 3.21 21.37
N THR A 267 -4.35 4.06 22.08
CA THR A 267 -3.77 4.88 23.15
C THR A 267 -3.28 4.07 24.35
N ALA A 268 -3.83 2.85 24.55
CA ALA A 268 -3.43 1.98 25.67
C ALA A 268 -2.03 1.36 25.51
N ILE A 269 -1.46 1.40 24.30
CA ILE A 269 -0.11 0.87 24.02
C ILE A 269 0.92 1.99 24.13
N ASN A 270 0.49 3.22 23.96
CA ASN A 270 1.31 4.39 23.80
C ASN A 270 0.95 5.41 24.88
N GLU A 271 1.83 5.63 25.80
CA GLU A 271 1.63 6.56 26.92
C GLU A 271 1.62 8.03 26.47
N GLY A 272 0.87 8.38 25.39
CA GLY A 272 0.47 9.74 25.28
C GLY A 272 0.52 10.47 23.95
N ASN A 273 1.29 10.09 22.91
CA ASN A 273 1.47 10.96 21.72
C ASN A 273 1.04 10.34 20.39
N SER A 274 0.56 9.11 20.37
CA SER A 274 0.21 8.42 19.12
C SER A 274 -1.03 9.00 18.46
N TYR A 275 -1.03 9.04 17.14
CA TYR A 275 -2.21 9.35 16.36
C TYR A 275 -2.36 8.44 15.15
N ASN A 276 -3.60 8.29 14.69
CA ASN A 276 -3.94 7.71 13.41
C ASN A 276 -4.76 8.75 12.63
N ARG A 277 -4.16 9.32 11.59
CA ARG A 277 -4.80 10.30 10.71
C ARG A 277 -5.10 9.64 9.37
N VAL A 278 -6.36 9.71 8.98
CA VAL A 278 -6.84 9.11 7.73
C VAL A 278 -7.48 10.18 6.86
N TYR A 279 -7.03 10.26 5.62
CA TYR A 279 -7.47 11.24 4.65
C TYR A 279 -8.12 10.55 3.47
N VAL A 280 -9.43 10.72 3.33
CA VAL A 280 -10.26 10.12 2.29
C VAL A 280 -10.79 11.21 1.39
N ARG A 281 -10.12 11.44 0.24
CA ARG A 281 -10.43 12.59 -0.63
C ARG A 281 -10.55 12.19 -2.10
N GLY A 282 -11.50 12.81 -2.82
CA GLY A 282 -11.64 12.68 -4.27
C GLY A 282 -11.93 11.26 -4.75
N ASN A 283 -12.46 10.37 -3.92
CA ASN A 283 -12.77 9.01 -4.30
C ASN A 283 -14.20 8.90 -4.86
N TYR A 284 -14.41 7.95 -5.76
CA TYR A 284 -15.72 7.63 -6.31
C TYR A 284 -16.25 6.32 -5.72
N PHE A 285 -17.41 6.39 -5.09
CA PHE A 285 -18.09 5.25 -4.45
C PHE A 285 -19.32 4.86 -5.27
N ARG A 286 -19.30 3.65 -5.80
CA ARG A 286 -20.39 3.09 -6.60
C ARG A 286 -20.91 1.79 -5.99
N PRO A 287 -22.17 1.75 -5.50
CA PRO A 287 -22.82 0.51 -5.10
C PRO A 287 -22.98 -0.44 -6.29
N GLY A 288 -22.92 -1.73 -6.00
CA GLY A 288 -23.16 -2.75 -7.01
C GLY A 288 -24.16 -3.81 -6.52
N PRO A 289 -24.30 -4.92 -7.26
CA PRO A 289 -25.27 -5.98 -6.92
C PRO A 289 -25.08 -6.55 -5.51
N ASN A 290 -23.86 -6.68 -5.00
CA ASN A 290 -23.59 -7.16 -3.66
C ASN A 290 -24.00 -6.13 -2.59
N THR A 291 -23.78 -4.86 -2.85
CA THR A 291 -24.19 -3.76 -1.98
C THR A 291 -25.71 -3.74 -1.87
N GLN A 292 -26.42 -3.87 -2.98
CA GLN A 292 -27.88 -3.83 -3.05
C GLN A 292 -28.55 -5.01 -2.35
N LYS A 293 -28.02 -6.23 -2.46
CA LYS A 293 -28.57 -7.43 -1.81
C LYS A 293 -28.61 -7.33 -0.29
N ASN A 294 -27.82 -6.48 0.27
CA ASN A 294 -27.66 -6.35 1.71
C ASN A 294 -28.31 -5.08 2.29
N VAL A 295 -29.24 -4.48 1.57
CA VAL A 295 -29.87 -3.16 1.81
C VAL A 295 -30.53 -3.00 3.17
N GLN A 296 -30.87 -4.09 3.86
CA GLN A 296 -31.74 -4.02 5.03
C GLN A 296 -31.12 -3.45 6.32
N LYS A 297 -29.83 -3.19 6.35
CA LYS A 297 -29.19 -2.63 7.56
C LYS A 297 -28.12 -1.59 7.18
N ASN A 298 -28.50 -0.31 7.28
CA ASN A 298 -27.58 0.83 7.46
C ASN A 298 -26.22 0.64 6.80
N ARG A 299 -26.15 0.80 5.49
CA ARG A 299 -24.88 0.64 4.79
C ARG A 299 -24.23 2.00 4.60
N TYR A 300 -23.15 2.14 5.26
CA TYR A 300 -22.35 3.34 5.17
C TYR A 300 -21.21 3.13 4.20
N PHE A 301 -20.82 4.16 3.48
CA PHE A 301 -19.57 4.07 2.74
C PHE A 301 -18.39 4.03 3.70
N PHE A 302 -18.54 4.62 4.87
CA PHE A 302 -17.51 4.72 5.88
C PHE A 302 -18.08 4.49 7.30
N GLN A 303 -17.28 3.84 8.12
CA GLN A 303 -17.55 3.68 9.54
C GLN A 303 -16.21 3.81 10.31
N GLY A 304 -16.07 4.83 11.14
CA GLY A 304 -14.99 4.90 12.12
C GLY A 304 -15.16 3.83 13.19
N ASP A 305 -14.07 3.37 13.75
CA ASP A 305 -14.12 2.50 14.92
C ASP A 305 -14.37 3.35 16.18
N ASN A 306 -15.33 2.91 16.98
CA ASN A 306 -15.64 3.47 18.28
C ASN A 306 -15.23 2.54 19.42
N SER A 307 -14.28 1.65 19.13
CA SER A 307 -13.78 0.71 20.12
C SER A 307 -13.14 1.45 21.30
N THR A 308 -12.95 0.72 22.40
CA THR A 308 -12.20 1.21 23.57
C THR A 308 -10.74 1.56 23.29
N GLN A 309 -10.31 1.38 22.04
CA GLN A 309 -8.95 1.62 21.57
C GLN A 309 -8.70 3.06 21.09
N GLY A 310 -9.69 3.93 21.23
CA GLY A 310 -9.61 5.32 20.80
C GLY A 310 -10.02 5.54 19.34
N THR A 311 -10.37 6.78 19.02
CA THR A 311 -10.75 7.21 17.68
C THR A 311 -9.58 7.92 17.00
N GLY A 312 -9.32 7.58 15.74
CA GLY A 312 -8.40 8.33 14.91
C GLY A 312 -8.96 9.70 14.50
N GLN A 313 -8.15 10.43 13.77
CA GLN A 313 -8.48 11.70 13.15
C GLN A 313 -8.77 11.47 11.66
N TRP A 314 -9.83 12.07 11.15
CA TRP A 314 -10.28 11.85 9.78
C TRP A 314 -10.53 13.14 9.04
N LEU A 315 -10.03 13.24 7.81
CA LEU A 315 -10.47 14.23 6.84
C LEU A 315 -11.16 13.51 5.68
N VAL A 316 -12.44 13.80 5.48
CA VAL A 316 -13.24 13.18 4.42
C VAL A 316 -13.90 14.27 3.60
N GLU A 317 -13.38 14.51 2.40
CA GLU A 317 -13.87 15.58 1.55
C GLU A 317 -13.77 15.27 0.06
N GLY A 318 -14.56 15.96 -0.75
CA GLY A 318 -14.51 15.87 -2.21
C GLY A 318 -14.77 14.47 -2.77
N ASN A 319 -15.34 13.55 -1.97
CA ASN A 319 -15.70 12.23 -2.44
C ASN A 319 -17.03 12.27 -3.17
N MET A 320 -17.13 11.50 -4.24
CA MET A 320 -18.31 11.42 -5.09
C MET A 320 -19.04 10.10 -4.90
N PHE A 321 -20.36 10.17 -4.94
CA PHE A 321 -21.24 9.02 -4.87
C PHE A 321 -22.11 8.97 -6.12
N GLU A 322 -22.43 7.77 -6.60
CA GLU A 322 -23.36 7.63 -7.71
C GLU A 322 -24.67 8.35 -7.41
N LYS A 323 -25.16 9.14 -8.38
CA LYS A 323 -26.36 9.95 -8.25
C LYS A 323 -27.55 9.09 -7.81
N GLY A 324 -28.27 9.52 -6.78
CA GLY A 324 -29.40 8.78 -6.22
C GLY A 324 -29.01 7.61 -5.33
N ASN A 325 -27.73 7.49 -4.97
CA ASN A 325 -27.26 6.45 -4.08
C ASN A 325 -27.81 6.65 -2.65
N PRO A 326 -28.66 5.75 -2.14
CA PRO A 326 -29.18 5.85 -0.78
C PRO A 326 -28.11 5.61 0.31
N TYR A 327 -26.91 5.18 -0.09
CA TYR A 327 -25.79 4.89 0.80
C TYR A 327 -24.78 6.03 0.89
N ALA A 328 -25.05 7.16 0.25
CA ALA A 328 -24.21 8.34 0.27
C ALA A 328 -24.19 9.07 1.63
N THR A 329 -24.76 8.48 2.66
CA THR A 329 -24.75 9.04 4.01
C THR A 329 -23.59 8.47 4.82
N THR A 330 -22.83 9.36 5.41
CA THR A 330 -21.94 9.02 6.52
C THR A 330 -22.79 8.87 7.76
N LYS A 331 -22.92 7.69 8.31
CA LYS A 331 -23.35 7.57 9.69
C LYS A 331 -22.16 7.13 10.53
N ASN A 332 -21.77 7.99 11.39
CA ASN A 332 -20.63 7.73 12.20
C ASN A 332 -20.93 8.06 13.65
N SER A 333 -20.82 7.07 14.50
CA SER A 333 -20.91 7.27 15.94
C SER A 333 -19.64 7.93 16.53
N CYS A 334 -18.57 8.01 15.75
CA CYS A 334 -17.27 8.50 16.20
C CYS A 334 -16.92 9.88 15.67
N TRP A 335 -17.67 10.39 14.70
CA TRP A 335 -17.37 11.71 14.12
C TRP A 335 -18.08 12.80 14.91
N THR A 336 -17.28 13.57 15.57
CA THR A 336 -17.66 14.93 15.94
C THR A 336 -16.97 15.88 14.95
N ASP A 337 -17.58 17.02 14.67
CA ASP A 337 -16.96 18.07 13.85
C ASP A 337 -15.56 18.42 14.36
N ALA A 338 -15.34 18.34 15.68
CA ALA A 338 -14.05 18.53 16.32
C ALA A 338 -12.98 17.47 15.93
N THR A 339 -13.37 16.31 15.39
CA THR A 339 -12.42 15.30 14.94
C THR A 339 -11.95 15.58 13.51
N LEU A 340 -12.81 16.17 12.68
CA LEU A 340 -12.48 16.59 11.32
C LEU A 340 -11.56 17.81 11.27
N ASP A 341 -11.75 18.78 12.18
CA ASP A 341 -10.99 20.03 12.23
C ASP A 341 -9.53 19.86 12.69
N LYS A 342 -9.17 18.71 13.24
CA LYS A 342 -7.82 18.46 13.75
C LYS A 342 -6.82 18.03 12.68
N VAL A 343 -7.28 17.70 11.51
CA VAL A 343 -6.43 17.23 10.42
C VAL A 343 -6.09 18.40 9.52
N ASN A 344 -4.88 18.95 9.66
CA ASN A 344 -4.40 20.00 8.79
C ASN A 344 -4.04 19.42 7.41
N ALA A 345 -4.77 19.88 6.38
CA ALA A 345 -4.56 19.48 4.99
C ALA A 345 -3.20 19.94 4.41
N ASP A 346 -2.54 20.89 5.06
CA ASP A 346 -1.30 21.50 4.57
C ASP A 346 -0.07 20.61 4.75
N ASN A 347 -0.18 19.51 5.48
CA ASN A 347 0.92 18.57 5.72
C ASN A 347 1.07 17.46 4.67
N TRP A 348 0.44 17.60 3.52
CA TRP A 348 0.46 16.60 2.46
C TRP A 348 1.71 16.70 1.59
N TYR A 349 2.32 15.58 1.34
CA TYR A 349 3.58 15.47 0.62
C TYR A 349 3.44 15.56 -0.92
N GLY A 350 2.83 16.64 -1.40
CA GLY A 350 2.88 16.97 -2.82
C GLY A 350 2.04 16.08 -3.73
N PHE A 351 0.92 15.58 -3.22
CA PHE A 351 -0.06 14.84 -3.97
C PHE A 351 -1.11 15.80 -4.53
N THR A 352 -1.30 15.82 -5.83
CA THR A 352 -2.36 16.62 -6.46
C THR A 352 -3.63 15.78 -6.52
N THR A 353 -4.62 16.11 -5.72
CA THR A 353 -5.94 15.50 -5.83
C THR A 353 -6.65 16.03 -7.07
N ASN A 354 -7.14 15.13 -7.92
CA ASN A 354 -8.10 15.49 -8.95
C ASN A 354 -9.49 15.54 -8.33
N SER A 355 -10.38 16.38 -8.86
CA SER A 355 -11.78 16.31 -8.43
C SER A 355 -12.38 14.96 -8.86
N ALA A 356 -13.24 14.39 -8.03
CA ALA A 356 -13.90 13.12 -8.33
C ALA A 356 -14.83 13.18 -9.55
N ASP A 357 -15.04 14.38 -10.10
CA ASP A 357 -15.86 14.67 -11.30
C ASP A 357 -15.11 14.44 -12.62
N LYS A 358 -13.81 14.22 -12.58
CA LYS A 358 -12.96 13.94 -13.74
C LYS A 358 -12.61 12.46 -13.81
#